data_e640d8200ff4cafeebbab658f5efb92c
#
_entry.id   e640d8200ff4cafeebbab658f5efb92c
#
_cell.length_a   1.000
_cell.length_b   1.000
_cell.length_c   1.000
_cell.angle_alpha   90.00
_cell.angle_beta   90.00
_cell.angle_gamma   90.00
#
_symmetry.space_group_name_H-M   'P 1'
#
loop_
_entity.id
_entity.type
_entity.pdbx_description
1 polymer ?
#
loop_
_entity_poly.entity_id
_entity_poly.type
_entity_poly.pdbx_seq_one_letter_code
_entity_poly.pdbx_strand_id
1 'polypeptide(L)'
;MTAVVLGAGSWGTAFAKILADAGRDVVIWARRPDVAEAISTRHRNTDYFPDLVLSDRVTATTDPVPALGSADLVVLAVPSQTLRGNLASLAGAIGPDATLISLMKGIELGTLQRMSEVIMEVAGVPADRVAVVSGPNLAGEGIQEHSAATMV
;
A
#
# COMPACT_ATOMS: atom_id res chain seq x y z
N MET A 1 9.79 -9.71 8.45
CA MET A 1 8.46 -9.08 8.35
C MET A 1 8.34 -8.50 6.96
N THR A 2 7.40 -9.01 6.20
CA THR A 2 7.19 -8.65 4.79
C THR A 2 5.93 -7.79 4.65
N ALA A 3 6.00 -6.72 3.87
CA ALA A 3 4.86 -5.87 3.56
C ALA A 3 4.51 -5.93 2.07
N VAL A 4 3.23 -5.96 1.77
CA VAL A 4 2.71 -5.81 0.40
C VAL A 4 1.97 -4.48 0.32
N VAL A 5 2.36 -3.62 -0.62
CA VAL A 5 1.72 -2.33 -0.87
C VAL A 5 0.88 -2.42 -2.13
N LEU A 6 -0.43 -2.37 -1.99
CA LEU A 6 -1.36 -2.40 -3.11
C LEU A 6 -1.54 -0.98 -3.67
N GLY A 7 -0.75 -0.66 -4.71
CA GLY A 7 -0.75 0.60 -5.43
C GLY A 7 0.61 1.28 -5.48
N ALA A 8 1.13 1.49 -6.69
CA ALA A 8 2.39 2.17 -6.99
C ALA A 8 2.20 3.68 -7.26
N GLY A 9 1.24 4.30 -6.60
CA GLY A 9 1.03 5.75 -6.64
C GLY A 9 2.01 6.49 -5.72
N SER A 10 1.84 7.82 -5.62
CA SER A 10 2.70 8.66 -4.78
C SER A 10 2.76 8.16 -3.33
N TRP A 11 1.60 7.97 -2.66
CA TRP A 11 1.58 7.49 -1.27
C TRP A 11 2.06 6.05 -1.11
N GLY A 12 1.69 5.15 -2.03
CA GLY A 12 2.18 3.77 -1.97
C GLY A 12 3.69 3.68 -2.08
N THR A 13 4.29 4.46 -2.98
CA THR A 13 5.74 4.51 -3.15
C THR A 13 6.44 5.13 -1.93
N ALA A 14 5.91 6.24 -1.40
CA ALA A 14 6.47 6.88 -0.21
C ALA A 14 6.40 5.96 1.02
N PHE A 15 5.28 5.29 1.24
CA PHE A 15 5.11 4.39 2.38
C PHE A 15 5.96 3.12 2.24
N ALA A 16 6.13 2.60 1.01
CA ALA A 16 7.05 1.51 0.73
C ALA A 16 8.50 1.87 1.09
N LYS A 17 8.93 3.11 0.76
CA LYS A 17 10.26 3.63 1.19
C LYS A 17 10.37 3.64 2.71
N ILE A 18 9.40 4.22 3.41
CA ILE A 18 9.40 4.30 4.88
C ILE A 18 9.53 2.90 5.51
N LEU A 19 8.79 1.92 5.02
CA LEU A 19 8.86 0.54 5.51
C LEU A 19 10.22 -0.10 5.22
N ALA A 20 10.77 0.14 4.03
CA ALA A 20 12.08 -0.40 3.65
C ALA A 20 13.21 0.22 4.46
N ASP A 21 13.18 1.52 4.74
CA ASP A 21 14.13 2.23 5.59
C ASP A 21 14.07 1.73 7.05
N ALA A 22 12.87 1.31 7.49
CA ALA A 22 12.67 0.61 8.77
C ALA A 22 13.11 -0.88 8.73
N GLY A 23 13.79 -1.32 7.66
CA GLY A 23 14.36 -2.67 7.53
C GLY A 23 13.35 -3.75 7.11
N ARG A 24 12.21 -3.37 6.51
CA ARG A 24 11.21 -4.33 6.03
C ARG A 24 11.43 -4.65 4.56
N ASP A 25 11.14 -5.88 4.16
CA ASP A 25 11.07 -6.25 2.76
C ASP A 25 9.68 -5.90 2.22
N VAL A 26 9.63 -5.21 1.09
CA VAL A 26 8.40 -4.62 0.56
C VAL A 26 8.18 -5.04 -0.88
N VAL A 27 6.97 -5.52 -1.18
CA VAL A 27 6.51 -5.80 -2.53
C VAL A 27 5.41 -4.80 -2.90
N ILE A 28 5.63 -4.01 -3.95
CA ILE A 28 4.64 -3.06 -4.46
C ILE A 28 3.85 -3.74 -5.60
N TRP A 29 2.54 -3.72 -5.51
CA TRP A 29 1.69 -4.06 -6.65
C TRP A 29 1.51 -2.85 -7.56
N ALA A 30 2.01 -2.95 -8.78
CA ALA A 30 1.85 -1.97 -9.83
C ALA A 30 1.06 -2.58 -11.01
N ARG A 31 -0.05 -1.94 -11.42
CA ARG A 31 -0.86 -2.43 -12.54
C ARG A 31 -0.11 -2.38 -13.87
N ARG A 32 0.83 -1.45 -14.02
CA ARG A 32 1.63 -1.25 -15.23
C ARG A 32 2.92 -2.06 -15.14
N PRO A 33 3.19 -2.95 -16.11
CA PRO A 33 4.41 -3.76 -16.13
C PRO A 33 5.70 -2.94 -16.17
N ASP A 34 5.70 -1.84 -16.92
CA ASP A 34 6.85 -0.94 -17.04
C ASP A 34 7.21 -0.26 -15.70
N VAL A 35 6.21 0.07 -14.88
CA VAL A 35 6.42 0.60 -13.53
C VAL A 35 6.95 -0.48 -12.59
N ALA A 36 6.38 -1.69 -12.64
CA ALA A 36 6.85 -2.81 -11.83
C ALA A 36 8.31 -3.15 -12.15
N GLU A 37 8.67 -3.21 -13.43
CA GLU A 37 10.04 -3.43 -13.88
C GLU A 37 10.98 -2.30 -13.42
N ALA A 38 10.58 -1.04 -13.58
CA ALA A 38 11.40 0.11 -13.17
C ALA A 38 11.71 0.09 -11.67
N ILE A 39 10.73 -0.24 -10.84
CA ILE A 39 10.92 -0.36 -9.39
C ILE A 39 11.85 -1.52 -9.07
N SER A 40 11.63 -2.71 -9.65
CA SER A 40 12.40 -3.91 -9.33
C SER A 40 13.83 -3.91 -9.85
N THR A 41 14.09 -3.28 -11.01
CA THR A 41 15.42 -3.34 -11.65
C THR A 41 16.23 -2.07 -11.50
N ARG A 42 15.57 -0.92 -11.44
CA ARG A 42 16.21 0.40 -11.36
C ARG A 42 15.98 1.09 -10.02
N HIS A 43 15.18 0.49 -9.14
CA HIS A 43 14.79 1.04 -7.84
C HIS A 43 14.21 2.46 -7.94
N ARG A 44 13.38 2.71 -8.98
CA ARG A 44 12.82 4.03 -9.27
C ARG A 44 11.35 3.95 -9.67
N ASN A 45 10.58 4.92 -9.18
CA ASN A 45 9.23 5.21 -9.65
C ASN A 45 9.19 6.66 -10.14
N THR A 46 9.67 6.87 -11.36
CA THR A 46 9.88 8.20 -11.95
C THR A 46 8.59 8.95 -12.26
N ASP A 47 7.45 8.27 -12.32
CA ASP A 47 6.15 8.90 -12.53
C ASP A 47 5.77 9.84 -11.37
N TYR A 48 6.27 9.54 -10.16
CA TYR A 48 5.96 10.31 -8.95
C TYR A 48 7.18 10.94 -8.29
N PHE A 49 8.31 10.28 -8.34
CA PHE A 49 9.54 10.70 -7.66
C PHE A 49 10.75 10.45 -8.54
N PRO A 50 11.00 11.34 -9.52
CA PRO A 50 12.05 11.12 -10.54
C PRO A 50 13.47 10.99 -9.96
N ASP A 51 13.74 11.67 -8.85
CA ASP A 51 15.08 11.71 -8.23
C ASP A 51 15.26 10.69 -7.10
N LEU A 52 14.16 10.03 -6.67
CA LEU A 52 14.21 9.07 -5.57
C LEU A 52 14.75 7.72 -6.03
N VAL A 53 15.74 7.22 -5.30
CA VAL A 53 16.20 5.82 -5.39
C VAL A 53 15.64 5.06 -4.19
N LEU A 54 14.88 4.02 -4.46
CA LEU A 54 14.33 3.12 -3.44
C LEU A 54 15.41 2.13 -2.98
N SER A 55 15.29 1.63 -1.76
CA SER A 55 16.12 0.56 -1.21
C SER A 55 15.96 -0.74 -2.03
N ASP A 56 17.00 -1.57 -2.08
CA ASP A 56 16.97 -2.93 -2.67
C ASP A 56 15.93 -3.85 -1.99
N ARG A 57 15.43 -3.46 -0.81
CA ARG A 57 14.33 -4.14 -0.12
C ARG A 57 12.96 -3.91 -0.76
N VAL A 58 12.87 -2.98 -1.72
CA VAL A 58 11.64 -2.70 -2.44
C VAL A 58 11.69 -3.37 -3.80
N THR A 59 10.75 -4.28 -4.02
CA THR A 59 10.47 -4.89 -5.32
C THR A 59 9.06 -4.55 -5.76
N ALA A 60 8.71 -4.84 -7.00
CA ALA A 60 7.36 -4.65 -7.50
C ALA A 60 6.92 -5.78 -8.42
N THR A 61 5.61 -5.98 -8.50
CA THR A 61 5.00 -7.02 -9.32
C THR A 61 3.67 -6.55 -9.92
N THR A 62 3.26 -7.14 -11.01
CA THR A 62 1.91 -7.00 -11.55
C THR A 62 0.93 -8.03 -10.98
N ASP A 63 1.44 -9.11 -10.36
CA ASP A 63 0.64 -10.11 -9.65
C ASP A 63 1.04 -10.16 -8.17
N PRO A 64 0.23 -9.60 -7.26
CA PRO A 64 0.54 -9.56 -5.84
C PRO A 64 0.18 -10.87 -5.10
N VAL A 65 -0.59 -11.76 -5.72
CA VAL A 65 -1.13 -12.96 -5.06
C VAL A 65 -0.08 -13.81 -4.36
N PRO A 66 1.09 -14.11 -4.99
CA PRO A 66 2.12 -14.90 -4.31
C PRO A 66 2.69 -14.25 -3.04
N ALA A 67 2.73 -12.90 -3.00
CA ALA A 67 3.28 -12.16 -1.86
C ALA A 67 2.26 -11.98 -0.73
N LEU A 68 0.96 -11.90 -1.04
CA LEU A 68 -0.11 -11.63 -0.07
C LEU A 68 -0.24 -12.74 0.98
N GLY A 69 -0.03 -14.00 0.61
CA GLY A 69 -0.20 -15.14 1.50
C GLY A 69 0.78 -15.18 2.68
N SER A 70 1.95 -14.58 2.53
CA SER A 70 3.01 -14.51 3.55
C SER A 70 3.25 -13.10 4.10
N ALA A 71 2.42 -12.13 3.72
CA ALA A 71 2.56 -10.76 4.17
C ALA A 71 2.12 -10.60 5.62
N ASP A 72 2.94 -9.92 6.42
CA ASP A 72 2.56 -9.47 7.77
C ASP A 72 1.72 -8.20 7.72
N LEU A 73 1.99 -7.35 6.71
CA LEU A 73 1.29 -6.09 6.47
C LEU A 73 0.79 -6.02 5.03
N VAL A 74 -0.47 -5.64 4.85
CA VAL A 74 -1.06 -5.32 3.54
C VAL A 74 -1.49 -3.86 3.55
N VAL A 75 -0.76 -3.03 2.82
CA VAL A 75 -0.98 -1.58 2.75
C VAL A 75 -1.82 -1.25 1.53
N LEU A 76 -2.97 -0.62 1.74
CA LEU A 76 -3.94 -0.26 0.73
C LEU A 76 -3.73 1.20 0.32
N ALA A 77 -3.18 1.43 -0.88
CA ALA A 77 -2.81 2.73 -1.42
C ALA A 77 -3.36 2.96 -2.84
N VAL A 78 -4.51 2.36 -3.14
CA VAL A 78 -5.25 2.56 -4.39
C VAL A 78 -6.23 3.74 -4.28
N PRO A 79 -6.74 4.31 -5.39
CA PRO A 79 -7.82 5.29 -5.31
C PRO A 79 -9.03 4.70 -4.57
N SER A 80 -9.63 5.48 -3.65
CA SER A 80 -10.70 5.01 -2.75
C SER A 80 -11.87 4.36 -3.49
N GLN A 81 -12.28 4.92 -4.64
CA GLN A 81 -13.40 4.39 -5.42
C GLN A 81 -13.09 3.08 -6.16
N THR A 82 -11.84 2.65 -6.19
CA THR A 82 -11.45 1.37 -6.79
C THR A 82 -11.12 0.30 -5.76
N LEU A 83 -11.17 0.64 -4.48
CA LEU A 83 -10.78 -0.25 -3.38
C LEU A 83 -11.59 -1.55 -3.41
N ARG A 84 -12.92 -1.47 -3.39
CA ARG A 84 -13.80 -2.64 -3.35
C ARG A 84 -13.48 -3.63 -4.46
N GLY A 85 -13.39 -3.16 -5.71
CA GLY A 85 -13.11 -4.01 -6.86
C GLY A 85 -11.73 -4.65 -6.80
N ASN A 86 -10.70 -3.89 -6.46
CA ASN A 86 -9.33 -4.41 -6.33
C ASN A 86 -9.23 -5.40 -5.17
N LEU A 87 -9.79 -5.08 -4.01
CA LEU A 87 -9.68 -5.92 -2.82
C LEU A 87 -10.50 -7.22 -2.98
N ALA A 88 -11.68 -7.17 -3.61
CA ALA A 88 -12.50 -8.36 -3.84
C ALA A 88 -11.77 -9.45 -4.64
N SER A 89 -10.92 -9.06 -5.58
CA SER A 89 -10.13 -10.01 -6.37
C SER A 89 -8.93 -10.59 -5.61
N LEU A 90 -8.49 -9.97 -4.53
CA LEU A 90 -7.27 -10.30 -3.80
C LEU A 90 -7.52 -10.83 -2.38
N ALA A 91 -8.71 -10.61 -1.82
CA ALA A 91 -9.04 -10.91 -0.43
C ALA A 91 -8.74 -12.37 -0.04
N GLY A 92 -9.06 -13.32 -0.93
CA GLY A 92 -8.81 -14.75 -0.68
C GLY A 92 -7.32 -15.15 -0.66
N ALA A 93 -6.42 -14.26 -1.10
CA ALA A 93 -4.98 -14.49 -1.06
C ALA A 93 -4.31 -13.87 0.17
N ILE A 94 -5.00 -13.01 0.91
CA ILE A 94 -4.44 -12.34 2.09
C ILE A 94 -4.29 -13.34 3.24
N GLY A 95 -3.10 -13.39 3.81
CA GLY A 95 -2.79 -14.26 4.94
C GLY A 95 -3.71 -14.01 6.15
N PRO A 96 -4.03 -15.07 6.93
CA PRO A 96 -4.99 -14.98 8.03
C PRO A 96 -4.56 -14.05 9.16
N ASP A 97 -3.26 -13.81 9.31
CA ASP A 97 -2.70 -13.00 10.40
C ASP A 97 -2.25 -11.59 9.93
N ALA A 98 -2.39 -11.27 8.64
CA ALA A 98 -1.96 -9.99 8.08
C ALA A 98 -2.75 -8.82 8.67
N THR A 99 -2.08 -7.74 9.03
CA THR A 99 -2.71 -6.46 9.33
C THR A 99 -2.91 -5.65 8.06
N LEU A 100 -4.12 -5.11 7.85
CA LEU A 100 -4.46 -4.29 6.70
C LEU A 100 -4.37 -2.81 7.09
N ILE A 101 -3.60 -2.04 6.34
CA ILE A 101 -3.38 -0.61 6.61
C ILE A 101 -3.96 0.22 5.46
N SER A 102 -4.93 1.07 5.77
CA SER A 102 -5.48 2.03 4.80
C SER A 102 -4.69 3.33 4.80
N LEU A 103 -4.15 3.71 3.65
CA LEU A 103 -3.61 5.05 3.41
C LEU A 103 -4.60 5.95 2.65
N MET A 104 -5.79 5.42 2.35
CA MET A 104 -6.76 6.11 1.52
C MET A 104 -7.56 7.12 2.32
N LYS A 105 -7.87 8.24 1.65
CA LYS A 105 -8.75 9.28 2.18
C LYS A 105 -10.09 9.24 1.46
N GLY A 106 -11.18 9.56 2.19
CA GLY A 106 -12.51 9.65 1.63
C GLY A 106 -13.45 8.52 2.05
N ILE A 107 -14.62 8.51 1.43
CA ILE A 107 -15.69 7.52 1.60
C ILE A 107 -16.07 6.93 0.24
N GLU A 108 -16.63 5.73 0.26
CA GLU A 108 -17.10 5.06 -0.97
C GLU A 108 -18.39 5.72 -1.46
N LEU A 109 -18.45 6.04 -2.76
CA LEU A 109 -19.67 6.52 -3.39
C LEU A 109 -20.72 5.40 -3.45
N GLY A 110 -21.97 5.75 -3.22
CA GLY A 110 -23.09 4.81 -3.24
C GLY A 110 -23.39 4.19 -1.87
N THR A 111 -22.42 3.60 -1.19
CA THR A 111 -22.58 3.02 0.14
C THR A 111 -22.37 4.02 1.28
N LEU A 112 -21.60 5.09 1.02
CA LEU A 112 -21.13 6.08 1.99
C LEU A 112 -20.28 5.49 3.12
N GLN A 113 -19.72 4.31 2.92
CA GLN A 113 -18.84 3.64 3.86
C GLN A 113 -17.46 4.28 3.90
N ARG A 114 -16.87 4.33 5.09
CA ARG A 114 -15.44 4.64 5.26
C ARG A 114 -14.60 3.52 4.67
N MET A 115 -13.38 3.84 4.25
CA MET A 115 -12.48 2.84 3.65
C MET A 115 -12.20 1.66 4.60
N SER A 116 -12.12 1.89 5.91
CA SER A 116 -11.97 0.81 6.89
C SER A 116 -13.17 -0.15 6.91
N GLU A 117 -14.38 0.36 6.75
CA GLU A 117 -15.59 -0.47 6.69
C GLU A 117 -15.64 -1.31 5.42
N VAL A 118 -15.26 -0.72 4.28
CA VAL A 118 -15.13 -1.46 3.01
C VAL A 118 -14.07 -2.56 3.12
N ILE A 119 -12.94 -2.29 3.77
CA ILE A 119 -11.88 -3.29 3.98
C ILE A 119 -12.40 -4.45 4.82
N MET A 120 -13.02 -4.18 5.96
CA MET A 120 -13.57 -5.23 6.84
C MET A 120 -14.62 -6.09 6.13
N GLU A 121 -15.52 -5.45 5.39
CA GLU A 121 -16.57 -6.14 4.64
C GLU A 121 -16.00 -7.03 3.53
N VAL A 122 -15.12 -6.48 2.69
CA VAL A 122 -14.64 -7.16 1.49
C VAL A 122 -13.58 -8.22 1.81
N ALA A 123 -12.67 -7.93 2.73
CA ALA A 123 -11.65 -8.89 3.14
C ALA A 123 -12.14 -9.89 4.20
N GLY A 124 -13.31 -9.66 4.79
CA GLY A 124 -13.86 -10.53 5.85
C GLY A 124 -13.01 -10.54 7.11
N VAL A 125 -12.37 -9.41 7.44
CA VAL A 125 -11.46 -9.30 8.60
C VAL A 125 -12.08 -8.49 9.74
N PRO A 126 -11.78 -8.81 11.00
CA PRO A 126 -12.25 -8.04 12.14
C PRO A 126 -11.53 -6.68 12.24
N ALA A 127 -12.12 -5.75 13.03
CA ALA A 127 -11.64 -4.38 13.14
C ALA A 127 -10.23 -4.24 13.72
N ASP A 128 -9.82 -5.14 14.59
CA ASP A 128 -8.50 -5.18 15.22
C ASP A 128 -7.37 -5.54 14.24
N ARG A 129 -7.72 -5.99 13.03
CA ARG A 129 -6.78 -6.22 11.93
C ARG A 129 -6.74 -5.07 10.92
N VAL A 130 -7.49 -3.99 11.13
CA VAL A 130 -7.56 -2.86 10.20
C VAL A 130 -7.08 -1.59 10.88
N ALA A 131 -5.98 -1.03 10.37
CA ALA A 131 -5.46 0.27 10.79
C ALA A 131 -5.71 1.33 9.70
N VAL A 132 -5.85 2.59 10.11
CA VAL A 132 -5.98 3.72 9.19
C VAL A 132 -4.88 4.73 9.48
N VAL A 133 -4.04 4.99 8.50
CA VAL A 133 -3.02 6.04 8.57
C VAL A 133 -3.55 7.25 7.84
N SER A 134 -3.87 8.30 8.58
CA SER A 134 -4.42 9.54 8.04
C SER A 134 -3.86 10.75 8.79
N GLY A 135 -3.96 11.93 8.17
CA GLY A 135 -3.48 13.18 8.73
C GLY A 135 -3.16 14.19 7.64
N PRO A 136 -2.64 15.38 7.99
CA PRO A 136 -2.17 16.39 7.04
C PRO A 136 -0.79 15.99 6.46
N ASN A 137 -0.69 14.78 5.90
CA ASN A 137 0.55 14.21 5.42
C ASN A 137 0.62 14.35 3.90
N LEU A 138 1.76 14.82 3.39
CA LEU A 138 2.09 14.83 1.97
C LEU A 138 3.14 13.74 1.69
N ALA A 139 2.95 12.99 0.62
CA ALA A 139 3.86 11.89 0.26
C ALA A 139 5.31 12.37 0.08
N GLY A 140 5.51 13.58 -0.45
CA GLY A 140 6.83 14.20 -0.61
C GLY A 140 7.54 14.50 0.71
N GLU A 141 6.79 14.83 1.76
CA GLU A 141 7.36 15.09 3.10
C GLU A 141 7.85 13.81 3.76
N GLY A 142 7.09 12.71 3.63
CA GLY A 142 7.49 11.39 4.14
C GLY A 142 8.77 10.86 3.51
N ILE A 143 9.06 11.24 2.25
CA ILE A 143 10.29 10.86 1.56
C ILE A 143 11.51 11.66 2.04
N GLN A 144 11.31 12.91 2.43
CA GLN A 144 12.39 13.81 2.88
C GLN A 144 12.71 13.65 4.38
N GLU A 145 12.21 12.61 5.03
CA GLU A 145 12.40 12.34 6.47
C GLU A 145 11.86 13.45 7.39
N HIS A 146 10.97 14.29 6.88
CA HIS A 146 10.28 15.28 7.69
C HIS A 146 9.21 14.61 8.55
N SER A 147 9.17 14.96 9.83
CA SER A 147 8.15 14.48 10.75
C SER A 147 6.76 14.90 10.27
N ALA A 148 5.90 13.94 9.98
CA ALA A 148 4.50 14.18 9.64
C ALA A 148 3.61 13.80 10.82
N ALA A 149 2.60 14.60 11.11
CA ALA A 149 1.59 14.25 12.11
C ALA A 149 0.67 13.18 11.52
N THR A 150 0.62 12.02 12.15
CA THR A 150 -0.23 10.91 11.71
C THR A 150 -1.10 10.43 12.86
N MET A 151 -2.39 10.22 12.59
CA MET A 151 -3.29 9.49 13.48
C MET A 151 -3.52 8.07 12.93
N VAL A 152 -3.43 7.09 13.80
CA VAL A 152 -3.67 5.67 13.50
C VAL A 152 -4.93 5.23 14.22
#